data_f6d87dea0587eee04c7dd27c0c4e322f
#
_entry.id   f6d87dea0587eee04c7dd27c0c4e322f
#
_cell.length_a   1.000
_cell.length_b   1.000
_cell.length_c   1.000
_cell.angle_alpha   90.00
_cell.angle_beta   90.00
_cell.angle_gamma   90.00
#
_symmetry.space_group_name_H-M   'P 1'
#
loop_
_entity.id
_entity.type
_entity.pdbx_description
1 polymer ?
#
loop_
_entity_poly.entity_id
_entity_poly.type
_entity_poly.pdbx_seq_one_letter_code
_entity_poly.pdbx_strand_id
1 'polypeptide(L)'
;MKRALLLTVCMAAIAAISQAQQTTVNVETAGTLSEQIGSDKYTITSLKITGNLNGTDFILLRDMAGIDLDNVPTEGKLATLDLSEAKVVAGGEAYYTDYVNNKEFYTNDNEMGNCIFYSCDKLESLSLPAGTTVVGDSAFMRCTALSEITLPDGLKEIRSYAFSETQIASFSFVNGIMPAKGMFRNCGKLTSVTLPEECEEIPANTFSGTAITEITLPKNLVKIGKEAFSSCMLTSLECPATLEEIDESAFFMCSSLASVSLNDGLQSIEGSAFSYCDKLETIEIPNSVTELEGCFSNCTALKSAVLPEGLTAIPDYMFDRCSNLESVNIPEGVKTIGDNAFQNNMRLLDVVFPEGLESIGENAFSSCYTMENINLPETVKTIGEGAFDGCEGVVVMSLPGSITTIPRNAFSYMVYLEELTIGEGTKTIDQMAFINCESLTKLTLPSTLESIGYAAFAYNMLTEVDCKAVTPPACDNTSFAGWDSDVPQDCLLYVPQGAKAEYEKADVWKEFIIKESETSGIESETAAGATETARYGIDGRKLAKPARGINIIRMSDGTARKVINR
;
A
#
# COMPACT_ATOMS: atom_id res chain seq x y z
N MET A 1 6.32 -38.07 -49.57
CA MET A 1 7.61 -38.65 -49.17
C MET A 1 8.64 -37.62 -48.63
N LYS A 2 8.74 -36.38 -49.13
CA LYS A 2 9.74 -35.39 -48.61
C LYS A 2 9.41 -34.78 -47.25
N ARG A 3 8.15 -34.78 -46.79
CA ARG A 3 7.76 -34.26 -45.45
C ARG A 3 7.94 -35.25 -44.29
N ALA A 4 7.89 -36.54 -44.58
CA ALA A 4 8.13 -37.60 -43.57
C ALA A 4 9.62 -37.76 -43.23
N LEU A 5 10.51 -37.45 -44.18
CA LEU A 5 11.96 -37.56 -43.97
C LEU A 5 12.54 -36.40 -43.13
N LEU A 6 11.89 -35.21 -43.15
CA LEU A 6 12.30 -34.05 -42.34
C LEU A 6 11.91 -34.19 -40.86
N LEU A 7 10.76 -34.82 -40.56
CA LEU A 7 10.33 -35.10 -39.19
C LEU A 7 11.17 -36.19 -38.50
N THR A 8 11.66 -37.18 -39.26
CA THR A 8 12.50 -38.25 -38.69
C THR A 8 13.92 -37.78 -38.42
N VAL A 9 14.44 -36.79 -39.17
CA VAL A 9 15.77 -36.20 -38.91
C VAL A 9 15.71 -35.20 -37.74
N CYS A 10 14.60 -34.47 -37.53
CA CYS A 10 14.42 -33.62 -36.35
C CYS A 10 14.22 -34.41 -35.05
N MET A 11 13.55 -35.57 -35.09
CA MET A 11 13.42 -36.41 -33.89
C MET A 11 14.73 -37.18 -33.55
N ALA A 12 15.60 -37.45 -34.54
CA ALA A 12 16.91 -38.02 -34.27
C ALA A 12 17.95 -37.02 -33.75
N ALA A 13 17.74 -35.71 -34.02
CA ALA A 13 18.60 -34.64 -33.50
C ALA A 13 18.25 -34.23 -32.05
N ILE A 14 17.03 -34.52 -31.57
CA ILE A 14 16.61 -34.26 -30.18
C ILE A 14 17.03 -35.41 -29.24
N ALA A 15 17.39 -36.61 -29.77
CA ALA A 15 17.84 -37.76 -28.98
C ALA A 15 19.35 -37.83 -28.74
N ALA A 16 20.11 -36.84 -29.15
CA ALA A 16 21.55 -36.73 -28.88
C ALA A 16 21.87 -35.59 -27.89
N ILE A 17 21.03 -35.39 -26.87
CA ILE A 17 21.52 -34.87 -25.60
C ILE A 17 22.33 -35.99 -25.01
N SER A 18 23.67 -35.89 -25.06
CA SER A 18 24.56 -36.83 -24.40
C SER A 18 24.10 -36.91 -22.93
N GLN A 19 23.52 -38.06 -22.54
CA GLN A 19 23.41 -38.34 -21.10
C GLN A 19 24.87 -38.33 -20.62
N ALA A 20 25.22 -37.29 -19.85
CA ALA A 20 26.48 -37.25 -19.14
C ALA A 20 26.56 -38.59 -18.37
N GLN A 21 27.60 -39.35 -18.58
CA GLN A 21 27.74 -40.64 -17.91
C GLN A 21 27.81 -40.41 -16.42
N GLN A 22 26.82 -40.88 -15.67
CA GLN A 22 26.77 -40.72 -14.20
C GLN A 22 27.93 -41.49 -13.59
N THR A 23 28.78 -40.81 -12.86
CA THR A 23 29.83 -41.43 -12.04
C THR A 23 29.20 -41.98 -10.77
N THR A 24 29.47 -43.23 -10.40
CA THR A 24 28.97 -43.82 -9.15
C THR A 24 30.13 -44.13 -8.22
N VAL A 25 30.03 -43.71 -6.97
CA VAL A 25 31.06 -43.88 -5.94
C VAL A 25 30.43 -44.43 -4.66
N ASN A 26 31.10 -45.44 -4.05
CA ASN A 26 30.70 -45.98 -2.75
C ASN A 26 31.67 -45.53 -1.66
N VAL A 27 31.19 -44.75 -0.71
CA VAL A 27 31.97 -44.22 0.44
C VAL A 27 31.74 -45.13 1.66
N GLU A 28 32.58 -46.15 1.84
CA GLU A 28 32.48 -47.08 2.98
C GLU A 28 32.77 -46.38 4.31
N THR A 29 33.79 -45.51 4.33
CA THR A 29 34.21 -44.74 5.48
C THR A 29 33.93 -43.25 5.23
N ALA A 30 33.09 -42.61 6.04
CA ALA A 30 32.79 -41.21 5.91
C ALA A 30 34.07 -40.34 6.02
N GLY A 31 34.17 -39.30 5.18
CA GLY A 31 35.32 -38.40 5.08
C GLY A 31 36.36 -38.83 4.02
N THR A 32 36.13 -39.93 3.27
CA THR A 32 37.11 -40.45 2.28
C THR A 32 36.69 -40.27 0.83
N LEU A 33 35.64 -39.53 0.53
CA LEU A 33 35.17 -39.29 -0.84
C LEU A 33 36.27 -38.69 -1.73
N SER A 34 37.13 -37.82 -1.19
CA SER A 34 38.23 -37.18 -1.93
C SER A 34 39.26 -38.19 -2.48
N GLU A 35 39.48 -39.31 -1.80
CA GLU A 35 40.40 -40.38 -2.25
C GLU A 35 39.89 -41.06 -3.51
N GLN A 36 38.57 -41.14 -3.67
CA GLN A 36 37.93 -41.81 -4.82
C GLN A 36 37.69 -40.87 -6.01
N ILE A 37 37.38 -39.61 -5.75
CA ILE A 37 37.17 -38.60 -6.79
C ILE A 37 38.51 -38.12 -7.39
N GLY A 38 39.53 -37.90 -6.54
CA GLY A 38 40.89 -37.54 -6.97
C GLY A 38 40.92 -36.28 -7.86
N SER A 39 41.59 -36.37 -9.01
CA SER A 39 41.76 -35.25 -9.96
C SER A 39 40.48 -34.90 -10.73
N ASP A 40 39.47 -35.75 -10.72
CA ASP A 40 38.28 -35.60 -11.59
C ASP A 40 37.21 -34.63 -10.99
N LYS A 41 37.46 -34.06 -9.80
CA LYS A 41 36.52 -33.21 -9.08
C LYS A 41 35.94 -32.06 -9.91
N TYR A 42 36.66 -31.51 -10.88
CA TYR A 42 36.20 -30.40 -11.73
C TYR A 42 35.71 -30.83 -13.13
N THR A 43 35.68 -32.15 -13.40
CA THR A 43 35.19 -32.69 -14.66
C THR A 43 33.88 -33.45 -14.53
N ILE A 44 33.57 -33.97 -13.33
CA ILE A 44 32.33 -34.68 -13.04
C ILE A 44 31.16 -33.72 -13.04
N THR A 45 30.15 -34.00 -13.89
CA THR A 45 28.89 -33.23 -13.96
C THR A 45 27.72 -33.98 -13.35
N SER A 46 27.78 -35.31 -13.23
CA SER A 46 26.75 -36.17 -12.65
C SER A 46 27.37 -37.21 -11.73
N LEU A 47 26.96 -37.21 -10.45
CA LEU A 47 27.54 -38.06 -9.41
C LEU A 47 26.44 -38.76 -8.62
N LYS A 48 26.55 -40.07 -8.50
CA LYS A 48 25.79 -40.88 -7.54
C LYS A 48 26.71 -41.36 -6.43
N ILE A 49 26.27 -41.18 -5.19
CA ILE A 49 27.03 -41.65 -4.02
C ILE A 49 26.19 -42.64 -3.23
N THR A 50 26.84 -43.71 -2.82
CA THR A 50 26.33 -44.69 -1.85
C THR A 50 27.25 -44.74 -0.63
N GLY A 51 26.76 -45.26 0.51
CA GLY A 51 27.55 -45.34 1.74
C GLY A 51 27.44 -44.12 2.66
N ASN A 52 28.48 -43.83 3.44
CA ASN A 52 28.41 -42.86 4.52
C ASN A 52 29.12 -41.54 4.16
N LEU A 53 28.48 -40.40 4.47
CA LEU A 53 29.02 -39.06 4.23
C LEU A 53 29.05 -38.25 5.51
N ASN A 54 30.11 -37.46 5.74
CA ASN A 54 30.21 -36.49 6.83
C ASN A 54 30.65 -35.11 6.34
N GLY A 55 30.92 -34.18 7.25
CA GLY A 55 31.28 -32.79 6.92
C GLY A 55 32.45 -32.68 5.95
N THR A 56 33.49 -33.52 6.06
CA THR A 56 34.66 -33.54 5.18
C THR A 56 34.28 -33.85 3.74
N ASP A 57 33.33 -34.77 3.52
CA ASP A 57 32.85 -35.11 2.17
C ASP A 57 32.02 -33.99 1.57
N PHE A 58 31.20 -33.28 2.40
CA PHE A 58 30.40 -32.15 1.95
C PHE A 58 31.25 -30.97 1.55
N ILE A 59 32.43 -30.72 2.14
CA ILE A 59 33.40 -29.70 1.67
C ILE A 59 33.75 -29.97 0.21
N LEU A 60 34.10 -31.22 -0.15
CA LEU A 60 34.41 -31.56 -1.53
C LEU A 60 33.19 -31.42 -2.46
N LEU A 61 32.00 -31.86 -2.04
CA LEU A 61 30.78 -31.76 -2.84
C LEU A 61 30.40 -30.31 -3.11
N ARG A 62 30.61 -29.41 -2.18
CA ARG A 62 30.43 -27.95 -2.37
C ARG A 62 31.41 -27.40 -3.41
N ASP A 63 32.70 -27.74 -3.27
CA ASP A 63 33.75 -27.36 -4.24
C ASP A 63 33.41 -27.85 -5.66
N MET A 64 32.97 -29.10 -5.78
CA MET A 64 32.50 -29.67 -7.06
C MET A 64 31.24 -28.99 -7.60
N ALA A 65 30.37 -28.48 -6.73
CA ALA A 65 29.13 -27.77 -7.06
C ALA A 65 29.32 -26.27 -7.24
N GLY A 66 30.55 -25.78 -7.33
CA GLY A 66 30.86 -24.41 -7.73
C GLY A 66 31.29 -23.46 -6.63
N ILE A 67 31.37 -23.89 -5.35
CA ILE A 67 31.69 -23.00 -4.22
C ILE A 67 32.54 -23.70 -3.17
N ASP A 68 33.64 -23.12 -2.72
CA ASP A 68 34.50 -23.70 -1.68
C ASP A 68 34.02 -23.37 -0.25
N LEU A 69 34.85 -23.75 0.73
CA LEU A 69 34.59 -23.53 2.16
C LEU A 69 34.55 -22.04 2.53
N ASP A 70 35.34 -21.21 1.85
CA ASP A 70 35.41 -19.75 2.04
C ASP A 70 34.35 -18.98 1.24
N ASN A 71 33.42 -19.69 0.62
CA ASN A 71 32.40 -19.16 -0.28
C ASN A 71 32.99 -18.47 -1.53
N VAL A 72 34.15 -18.94 -2.00
CA VAL A 72 34.77 -18.46 -3.25
C VAL A 72 34.35 -19.39 -4.40
N PRO A 73 33.99 -18.84 -5.58
CA PRO A 73 33.66 -19.66 -6.75
C PRO A 73 34.80 -20.57 -7.18
N THR A 74 34.46 -21.79 -7.55
CA THR A 74 35.41 -22.84 -8.02
C THR A 74 35.17 -23.20 -9.47
N GLU A 75 36.04 -24.04 -10.04
CA GLU A 75 35.90 -24.65 -11.38
C GLU A 75 34.93 -25.86 -11.42
N GLY A 76 34.24 -26.13 -10.30
CA GLY A 76 33.28 -27.20 -10.16
C GLY A 76 32.16 -27.17 -11.20
N LYS A 77 31.72 -28.36 -11.66
CA LYS A 77 30.70 -28.54 -12.72
C LYS A 77 29.60 -29.53 -12.32
N LEU A 78 29.53 -29.91 -11.04
CA LEU A 78 28.57 -30.92 -10.56
C LEU A 78 27.16 -30.33 -10.64
N ALA A 79 26.42 -30.79 -11.65
CA ALA A 79 25.04 -30.36 -11.91
C ALA A 79 24.02 -31.36 -11.33
N THR A 80 24.29 -32.63 -11.35
CA THR A 80 23.40 -33.67 -10.84
C THR A 80 24.05 -34.46 -9.71
N LEU A 81 23.40 -34.48 -8.54
CA LEU A 81 23.87 -35.22 -7.36
C LEU A 81 22.78 -36.15 -6.84
N ASP A 82 23.03 -37.46 -6.90
CA ASP A 82 22.14 -38.50 -6.36
C ASP A 82 22.73 -39.06 -5.07
N LEU A 83 22.13 -38.71 -3.93
CA LEU A 83 22.47 -39.21 -2.60
C LEU A 83 21.41 -40.18 -2.06
N SER A 84 20.45 -40.62 -2.88
CA SER A 84 19.33 -41.47 -2.43
C SER A 84 19.72 -42.73 -1.68
N GLU A 85 20.87 -43.31 -2.02
CA GLU A 85 21.44 -44.50 -1.36
C GLU A 85 22.59 -44.18 -0.39
N ALA A 86 22.88 -42.91 -0.17
CA ALA A 86 23.85 -42.44 0.81
C ALA A 86 23.23 -42.30 2.20
N LYS A 87 24.08 -42.14 3.21
CA LYS A 87 23.69 -41.85 4.59
C LYS A 87 24.55 -40.71 5.15
N VAL A 88 23.92 -39.65 5.63
CA VAL A 88 24.64 -38.60 6.38
C VAL A 88 24.86 -39.08 7.80
N VAL A 89 26.11 -39.00 8.26
CA VAL A 89 26.54 -39.34 9.61
C VAL A 89 27.18 -38.14 10.28
N ALA A 90 27.09 -38.07 11.60
CA ALA A 90 27.68 -36.98 12.39
C ALA A 90 29.20 -36.99 12.29
N GLY A 91 29.81 -35.78 12.31
CA GLY A 91 31.27 -35.59 12.41
C GLY A 91 31.91 -35.05 11.11
N GLY A 92 33.22 -35.33 10.97
CA GLY A 92 34.04 -34.70 9.91
C GLY A 92 34.43 -33.26 10.27
N GLU A 93 34.97 -32.53 9.31
CA GLU A 93 35.29 -31.10 9.40
C GLU A 93 34.05 -30.25 9.23
N ALA A 94 34.11 -28.97 9.63
CA ALA A 94 33.04 -28.01 9.37
C ALA A 94 32.89 -27.81 7.85
N TYR A 95 31.69 -28.06 7.32
CA TYR A 95 31.43 -27.93 5.89
C TYR A 95 30.99 -26.49 5.51
N TYR A 96 30.68 -25.64 6.50
CA TYR A 96 30.33 -24.24 6.29
C TYR A 96 30.68 -23.41 7.54
N THR A 97 31.16 -22.19 7.33
CA THR A 97 31.42 -21.23 8.40
C THR A 97 30.61 -19.96 8.13
N ASP A 98 29.77 -19.59 9.09
CA ASP A 98 29.10 -18.28 9.12
C ASP A 98 30.05 -17.27 9.79
N TYR A 99 30.77 -16.53 8.95
CA TYR A 99 31.75 -15.54 9.41
C TYR A 99 31.11 -14.32 10.08
N VAL A 100 29.81 -14.05 9.86
CA VAL A 100 29.09 -12.94 10.51
C VAL A 100 28.83 -13.26 11.98
N ASN A 101 28.38 -14.49 12.26
CA ASN A 101 28.04 -14.96 13.59
C ASN A 101 29.16 -15.80 14.23
N ASN A 102 30.28 -15.98 13.55
CA ASN A 102 31.40 -16.82 13.94
C ASN A 102 30.96 -18.24 14.37
N LYS A 103 30.16 -18.88 13.49
CA LYS A 103 29.55 -20.18 13.76
C LYS A 103 29.95 -21.20 12.69
N GLU A 104 30.46 -22.32 13.10
CA GLU A 104 30.80 -23.47 12.26
C GLU A 104 29.66 -24.50 12.25
N PHE A 105 29.43 -25.12 11.09
CA PHE A 105 28.39 -26.13 10.91
C PHE A 105 29.01 -27.47 10.54
N TYR A 106 28.60 -28.51 11.28
CA TYR A 106 29.03 -29.89 11.15
C TYR A 106 27.83 -30.77 10.80
N THR A 107 28.07 -31.94 10.21
CA THR A 107 26.99 -32.89 9.91
C THR A 107 26.45 -33.56 11.17
N ASN A 108 25.15 -33.79 11.19
CA ASN A 108 24.43 -34.63 12.16
C ASN A 108 23.85 -35.86 11.42
N ASP A 109 23.55 -36.91 12.18
CA ASP A 109 22.95 -38.12 11.61
C ASP A 109 21.60 -37.84 10.94
N ASN A 110 21.48 -38.24 9.68
CA ASN A 110 20.25 -38.13 8.90
C ASN A 110 19.71 -36.69 8.74
N GLU A 111 20.56 -35.68 8.77
CA GLU A 111 20.20 -34.30 8.51
C GLU A 111 20.95 -33.73 7.30
N MET A 112 20.23 -33.02 6.42
CA MET A 112 20.84 -32.06 5.51
C MET A 112 20.96 -30.76 6.29
N GLY A 113 22.14 -30.53 6.89
CA GLY A 113 22.36 -29.48 7.91
C GLY A 113 22.20 -28.05 7.35
N ASN A 114 22.30 -27.08 8.25
CA ASN A 114 22.18 -25.67 7.88
C ASN A 114 23.26 -25.26 6.87
N CYS A 115 22.90 -24.54 5.82
CA CYS A 115 23.81 -24.03 4.78
C CYS A 115 24.62 -25.13 4.04
N ILE A 116 24.21 -26.40 4.08
CA ILE A 116 25.02 -27.52 3.59
C ILE A 116 25.43 -27.39 2.11
N PHE A 117 24.58 -26.82 1.26
CA PHE A 117 24.86 -26.46 -0.13
C PHE A 117 24.63 -24.97 -0.42
N TYR A 118 24.73 -24.12 0.59
CA TYR A 118 24.54 -22.67 0.40
C TYR A 118 25.40 -22.15 -0.76
N SER A 119 24.78 -21.42 -1.70
CA SER A 119 25.41 -20.82 -2.88
C SER A 119 26.03 -21.82 -3.90
N CYS A 120 25.70 -23.10 -3.85
CA CYS A 120 26.15 -24.08 -4.84
C CYS A 120 25.41 -23.86 -6.16
N ASP A 121 25.88 -22.91 -6.98
CA ASP A 121 25.21 -22.36 -8.16
C ASP A 121 25.27 -23.26 -9.40
N LYS A 122 26.02 -24.37 -9.37
CA LYS A 122 26.08 -25.33 -10.47
C LYS A 122 25.11 -26.50 -10.29
N LEU A 123 24.59 -26.68 -9.06
CA LEU A 123 23.71 -27.82 -8.76
C LEU A 123 22.32 -27.61 -9.36
N GLU A 124 21.92 -28.42 -10.33
CA GLU A 124 20.65 -28.38 -11.06
C GLU A 124 19.62 -29.37 -10.53
N SER A 125 20.08 -30.58 -10.15
CA SER A 125 19.23 -31.66 -9.65
C SER A 125 19.87 -32.37 -8.46
N LEU A 126 19.08 -32.62 -7.41
CA LEU A 126 19.52 -33.24 -6.17
C LEU A 126 18.50 -34.29 -5.68
N SER A 127 18.96 -35.51 -5.42
CA SER A 127 18.18 -36.50 -4.66
C SER A 127 18.76 -36.64 -3.25
N LEU A 128 17.93 -36.36 -2.23
CA LEU A 128 18.35 -36.46 -0.83
C LEU A 128 18.47 -37.93 -0.36
N PRO A 129 19.32 -38.20 0.65
CA PRO A 129 19.40 -39.53 1.26
C PRO A 129 18.05 -39.99 1.80
N ALA A 130 17.71 -41.27 1.55
CA ALA A 130 16.44 -41.87 1.98
C ALA A 130 16.19 -41.78 3.50
N GLY A 131 17.26 -41.68 4.30
CA GLY A 131 17.18 -41.52 5.76
C GLY A 131 17.03 -40.08 6.26
N THR A 132 17.03 -39.07 5.38
CA THR A 132 16.97 -37.65 5.79
C THR A 132 15.67 -37.35 6.50
N THR A 133 15.75 -36.79 7.70
CA THR A 133 14.61 -36.40 8.51
C THR A 133 14.43 -34.87 8.62
N VAL A 134 15.50 -34.10 8.43
CA VAL A 134 15.52 -32.65 8.52
C VAL A 134 16.31 -32.04 7.38
N VAL A 135 15.77 -30.96 6.80
CA VAL A 135 16.47 -30.01 5.92
C VAL A 135 16.65 -28.72 6.70
N GLY A 136 17.89 -28.32 6.94
CA GLY A 136 18.28 -27.22 7.81
C GLY A 136 18.04 -25.84 7.22
N ASP A 137 18.29 -24.82 8.05
CA ASP A 137 18.16 -23.42 7.63
C ASP A 137 19.11 -23.11 6.46
N SER A 138 18.58 -22.46 5.42
CA SER A 138 19.35 -22.07 4.22
C SER A 138 20.10 -23.22 3.54
N ALA A 139 19.67 -24.47 3.72
CA ALA A 139 20.40 -25.65 3.25
C ALA A 139 20.77 -25.59 1.77
N PHE A 140 19.88 -25.08 0.91
CA PHE A 140 20.04 -24.91 -0.53
C PHE A 140 19.84 -23.46 -0.98
N MET A 141 19.91 -22.50 -0.05
CA MET A 141 19.76 -21.09 -0.37
C MET A 141 20.82 -20.67 -1.39
N ARG A 142 20.39 -19.92 -2.43
CA ARG A 142 21.24 -19.46 -3.55
C ARG A 142 21.83 -20.57 -4.41
N CYS A 143 21.23 -21.75 -4.40
CA CYS A 143 21.47 -22.74 -5.45
C CYS A 143 20.74 -22.30 -6.72
N THR A 144 21.27 -21.28 -7.41
CA THR A 144 20.57 -20.57 -8.49
C THR A 144 20.30 -21.36 -9.76
N ALA A 145 20.84 -22.59 -9.87
CA ALA A 145 20.52 -23.53 -10.93
C ALA A 145 19.57 -24.67 -10.48
N LEU A 146 19.35 -24.84 -9.16
CA LEU A 146 18.58 -25.98 -8.62
C LEU A 146 17.12 -25.90 -8.99
N SER A 147 16.72 -26.76 -9.94
CA SER A 147 15.35 -26.83 -10.46
C SER A 147 14.62 -28.10 -10.06
N GLU A 148 15.34 -29.14 -9.67
CA GLU A 148 14.79 -30.44 -9.29
C GLU A 148 15.35 -30.92 -7.95
N ILE A 149 14.46 -31.29 -7.05
CA ILE A 149 14.82 -31.90 -5.78
C ILE A 149 13.90 -33.07 -5.46
N THR A 150 14.51 -34.24 -5.12
CA THR A 150 13.77 -35.41 -4.64
C THR A 150 13.90 -35.49 -3.12
N LEU A 151 12.78 -35.36 -2.45
CA LEU A 151 12.68 -35.44 -0.98
C LEU A 151 12.32 -36.89 -0.58
N PRO A 152 12.90 -37.42 0.51
CA PRO A 152 12.58 -38.76 0.99
C PRO A 152 11.26 -38.81 1.77
N ASP A 153 10.57 -39.94 1.76
CA ASP A 153 9.30 -40.15 2.48
C ASP A 153 9.40 -39.96 4.01
N GLY A 154 10.61 -40.12 4.57
CA GLY A 154 10.87 -39.99 5.99
C GLY A 154 11.12 -38.56 6.47
N LEU A 155 11.10 -37.58 5.57
CA LEU A 155 11.32 -36.16 5.91
C LEU A 155 10.24 -35.64 6.83
N LYS A 156 10.63 -34.93 7.89
CA LYS A 156 9.73 -34.39 8.94
C LYS A 156 9.74 -32.89 9.02
N GLU A 157 10.83 -32.24 8.64
CA GLU A 157 11.02 -30.80 8.82
C GLU A 157 11.86 -30.21 7.69
N ILE A 158 11.43 -29.05 7.20
CA ILE A 158 12.20 -28.17 6.32
C ILE A 158 12.23 -26.79 7.01
N ARG A 159 13.44 -26.26 7.26
CA ARG A 159 13.64 -25.03 8.02
C ARG A 159 13.69 -23.79 7.14
N SER A 160 13.91 -22.65 7.80
CA SER A 160 13.83 -21.32 7.17
C SER A 160 14.81 -21.17 6.01
N TYR A 161 14.33 -20.51 4.94
CA TYR A 161 15.12 -20.19 3.72
C TYR A 161 15.72 -21.39 2.99
N ALA A 162 15.27 -22.61 3.27
CA ALA A 162 15.91 -23.84 2.77
C ALA A 162 16.06 -23.86 1.25
N PHE A 163 15.11 -23.34 0.49
CA PHE A 163 15.11 -23.31 -0.98
C PHE A 163 15.08 -21.87 -1.54
N SER A 164 15.39 -20.86 -0.72
CA SER A 164 15.40 -19.47 -1.18
C SER A 164 16.37 -19.28 -2.36
N GLU A 165 15.95 -18.50 -3.37
CA GLU A 165 16.73 -18.19 -4.58
C GLU A 165 17.09 -19.42 -5.43
N THR A 166 16.24 -20.45 -5.46
CA THR A 166 16.34 -21.60 -6.36
C THR A 166 15.47 -21.46 -7.62
N GLN A 167 15.56 -22.42 -8.55
CA GLN A 167 14.75 -22.49 -9.78
C GLN A 167 13.63 -23.54 -9.71
N ILE A 168 13.26 -24.01 -8.51
CA ILE A 168 12.17 -24.96 -8.32
C ILE A 168 10.88 -24.39 -8.91
N ALA A 169 10.25 -25.14 -9.83
CA ALA A 169 9.07 -24.66 -10.56
C ALA A 169 7.74 -25.04 -9.89
N SER A 170 7.72 -26.12 -9.13
CA SER A 170 6.56 -26.57 -8.37
C SER A 170 6.96 -27.25 -7.08
N PHE A 171 6.12 -27.18 -6.06
CA PHE A 171 6.35 -27.85 -4.79
C PHE A 171 5.04 -28.32 -4.16
N SER A 172 5.06 -29.57 -3.64
CA SER A 172 3.93 -30.11 -2.89
C SER A 172 4.38 -30.49 -1.49
N PHE A 173 3.78 -29.88 -0.50
CA PHE A 173 4.01 -30.26 0.90
C PHE A 173 3.38 -31.63 1.15
N VAL A 174 4.17 -32.57 1.67
CA VAL A 174 3.77 -33.93 1.97
C VAL A 174 4.15 -34.30 3.40
N ASN A 175 3.58 -35.37 3.94
CA ASN A 175 3.96 -35.94 5.23
C ASN A 175 3.85 -34.99 6.44
N GLY A 176 2.93 -34.01 6.40
CA GLY A 176 2.76 -33.05 7.49
C GLY A 176 3.86 -31.99 7.62
N ILE A 177 4.69 -31.83 6.57
CA ILE A 177 5.69 -30.73 6.53
C ILE A 177 4.93 -29.42 6.37
N MET A 178 5.26 -28.43 7.22
CA MET A 178 4.68 -27.09 7.18
C MET A 178 5.58 -26.11 6.43
N PRO A 179 5.02 -25.05 5.85
CA PRO A 179 5.81 -23.93 5.32
C PRO A 179 6.71 -23.32 6.41
N ALA A 180 7.90 -22.89 6.02
CA ALA A 180 8.84 -22.23 6.91
C ALA A 180 9.18 -20.82 6.40
N LYS A 181 9.64 -19.94 7.30
CA LYS A 181 10.01 -18.56 6.97
C LYS A 181 10.96 -18.51 5.77
N GLY A 182 10.60 -17.70 4.77
CA GLY A 182 11.42 -17.44 3.58
C GLY A 182 11.73 -18.69 2.74
N MET A 183 11.03 -19.80 2.94
CA MET A 183 11.37 -21.11 2.37
C MET A 183 11.62 -21.06 0.87
N PHE A 184 10.79 -20.32 0.12
CA PHE A 184 10.89 -20.14 -1.34
C PHE A 184 11.10 -18.69 -1.75
N ARG A 185 11.66 -17.87 -0.85
CA ARG A 185 11.89 -16.47 -1.17
C ARG A 185 12.73 -16.32 -2.44
N ASN A 186 12.26 -15.48 -3.37
CA ASN A 186 12.90 -15.22 -4.66
C ASN A 186 13.05 -16.46 -5.58
N CYS A 187 12.20 -17.47 -5.41
CA CYS A 187 12.11 -18.57 -6.36
C CYS A 187 11.28 -18.15 -7.59
N GLY A 188 11.88 -17.35 -8.46
CA GLY A 188 11.19 -16.71 -9.60
C GLY A 188 10.67 -17.69 -10.68
N LYS A 189 10.86 -18.99 -10.53
CA LYS A 189 10.26 -20.04 -11.37
C LYS A 189 9.13 -20.81 -10.70
N LEU A 190 8.92 -20.60 -9.38
CA LEU A 190 7.88 -21.30 -8.64
C LEU A 190 6.50 -20.76 -9.04
N THR A 191 5.76 -21.57 -9.79
CA THR A 191 4.43 -21.23 -10.32
C THR A 191 3.30 -21.97 -9.63
N SER A 192 3.59 -23.10 -8.99
CA SER A 192 2.58 -23.96 -8.37
C SER A 192 3.04 -24.51 -7.03
N VAL A 193 2.17 -24.37 -6.02
CA VAL A 193 2.38 -24.87 -4.67
C VAL A 193 1.09 -25.53 -4.18
N THR A 194 1.23 -26.73 -3.57
CA THR A 194 0.13 -27.36 -2.83
C THR A 194 0.44 -27.31 -1.34
N LEU A 195 -0.33 -26.54 -0.59
CA LEU A 195 -0.18 -26.37 0.87
C LEU A 195 -0.86 -27.52 1.63
N PRO A 196 -0.37 -27.89 2.83
CA PRO A 196 -1.04 -28.87 3.69
C PRO A 196 -2.34 -28.30 4.24
N GLU A 197 -3.39 -29.13 4.35
CA GLU A 197 -4.70 -28.71 4.87
C GLU A 197 -4.65 -28.25 6.35
N GLU A 198 -3.69 -28.78 7.12
CA GLU A 198 -3.47 -28.50 8.53
C GLU A 198 -2.67 -27.19 8.77
N CYS A 199 -2.28 -26.51 7.71
CA CYS A 199 -1.49 -25.27 7.81
C CYS A 199 -2.34 -24.14 8.40
N GLU A 200 -1.98 -23.69 9.59
CA GLU A 200 -2.62 -22.57 10.30
C GLU A 200 -1.94 -21.22 10.03
N GLU A 201 -0.67 -21.24 9.62
CA GLU A 201 0.10 -20.02 9.32
C GLU A 201 0.94 -20.20 8.06
N ILE A 202 0.96 -19.18 7.19
CA ILE A 202 1.98 -19.01 6.16
C ILE A 202 3.03 -18.06 6.72
N PRO A 203 4.23 -18.54 7.08
CA PRO A 203 5.24 -17.72 7.75
C PRO A 203 5.77 -16.58 6.87
N ALA A 204 6.42 -15.62 7.51
CA ALA A 204 6.97 -14.46 6.84
C ALA A 204 7.87 -14.82 5.64
N ASN A 205 7.74 -14.07 4.53
CA ASN A 205 8.54 -14.19 3.31
C ASN A 205 8.47 -15.56 2.59
N THR A 206 7.57 -16.47 2.97
CA THR A 206 7.57 -17.85 2.49
C THR A 206 7.61 -17.96 0.97
N PHE A 207 6.80 -17.17 0.27
CA PHE A 207 6.66 -17.14 -1.19
C PHE A 207 7.02 -15.80 -1.82
N SER A 208 7.66 -14.91 -1.07
CA SER A 208 8.04 -13.58 -1.57
C SER A 208 8.89 -13.68 -2.84
N GLY A 209 8.54 -12.93 -3.89
CA GLY A 209 9.28 -12.91 -5.17
C GLY A 209 9.14 -14.18 -6.01
N THR A 210 8.04 -14.93 -5.84
CA THR A 210 7.75 -16.11 -6.67
C THR A 210 6.85 -15.78 -7.86
N ALA A 211 6.79 -16.69 -8.83
CA ALA A 211 5.93 -16.58 -10.01
C ALA A 211 4.54 -17.22 -9.83
N ILE A 212 4.11 -17.43 -8.59
CA ILE A 212 2.79 -18.02 -8.29
C ILE A 212 1.70 -17.08 -8.80
N THR A 213 0.82 -17.59 -9.67
CA THR A 213 -0.32 -16.85 -10.23
C THR A 213 -1.65 -17.19 -9.55
N GLU A 214 -1.74 -18.38 -8.97
CA GLU A 214 -2.91 -18.91 -8.28
C GLU A 214 -2.46 -19.72 -7.07
N ILE A 215 -3.18 -19.63 -5.97
CA ILE A 215 -2.93 -20.45 -4.78
C ILE A 215 -4.26 -20.78 -4.11
N THR A 216 -4.39 -22.03 -3.66
CA THR A 216 -5.49 -22.43 -2.79
C THR A 216 -5.02 -22.37 -1.35
N LEU A 217 -5.58 -21.45 -0.58
CA LEU A 217 -5.28 -21.32 0.85
C LEU A 217 -5.95 -22.44 1.65
N PRO A 218 -5.26 -23.01 2.66
CA PRO A 218 -5.82 -24.05 3.53
C PRO A 218 -7.05 -23.55 4.31
N LYS A 219 -8.02 -24.43 4.52
CA LYS A 219 -9.26 -24.08 5.25
C LYS A 219 -9.05 -23.76 6.71
N ASN A 220 -7.95 -24.19 7.30
CA ASN A 220 -7.58 -23.96 8.70
C ASN A 220 -6.62 -22.78 8.87
N LEU A 221 -6.30 -22.05 7.78
CA LEU A 221 -5.37 -20.94 7.82
C LEU A 221 -5.94 -19.80 8.68
N VAL A 222 -5.17 -19.39 9.68
CA VAL A 222 -5.49 -18.30 10.62
C VAL A 222 -4.70 -17.04 10.30
N LYS A 223 -3.44 -17.21 9.82
CA LYS A 223 -2.51 -16.11 9.65
C LYS A 223 -1.72 -16.17 8.34
N ILE A 224 -1.60 -15.01 7.68
CA ILE A 224 -0.67 -14.78 6.57
C ILE A 224 0.39 -13.80 7.06
N GLY A 225 1.63 -14.29 7.23
CA GLY A 225 2.73 -13.55 7.84
C GLY A 225 3.32 -12.46 6.93
N LYS A 226 4.17 -11.64 7.55
CA LYS A 226 4.83 -10.49 6.90
C LYS A 226 5.51 -10.87 5.59
N GLU A 227 5.20 -10.08 4.52
CA GLU A 227 5.75 -10.27 3.18
C GLU A 227 5.56 -11.70 2.59
N ALA A 228 4.61 -12.50 3.10
CA ALA A 228 4.47 -13.91 2.73
C ALA A 228 4.31 -14.14 1.23
N PHE A 229 3.61 -13.26 0.52
CA PHE A 229 3.39 -13.26 -0.93
C PHE A 229 3.87 -11.98 -1.61
N SER A 230 4.70 -11.18 -0.94
CA SER A 230 5.20 -9.93 -1.53
C SER A 230 5.83 -10.18 -2.90
N SER A 231 5.52 -9.33 -3.89
CA SER A 231 6.02 -9.41 -5.27
C SER A 231 5.69 -10.73 -5.98
N CYS A 232 4.59 -11.38 -5.62
CA CYS A 232 4.04 -12.52 -6.35
C CYS A 232 3.22 -12.09 -7.56
N MET A 233 2.97 -13.03 -8.48
CA MET A 233 2.15 -12.81 -9.67
C MET A 233 0.68 -13.21 -9.49
N LEU A 234 0.19 -13.29 -8.25
CA LEU A 234 -1.18 -13.65 -7.93
C LEU A 234 -2.17 -12.77 -8.71
N THR A 235 -3.19 -13.41 -9.29
CA THR A 235 -4.27 -12.73 -10.02
C THR A 235 -5.54 -12.57 -9.21
N SER A 236 -5.77 -13.45 -8.25
CA SER A 236 -6.89 -13.43 -7.32
C SER A 236 -6.50 -14.00 -5.96
N LEU A 237 -7.22 -13.59 -4.93
CA LEU A 237 -7.09 -14.10 -3.57
C LEU A 237 -8.47 -14.40 -3.00
N GLU A 238 -8.69 -15.62 -2.52
CA GLU A 238 -9.87 -16.02 -1.75
C GLU A 238 -9.42 -16.42 -0.34
N CYS A 239 -9.82 -15.64 0.66
CA CYS A 239 -9.46 -15.88 2.05
C CYS A 239 -10.40 -16.93 2.67
N PRO A 240 -9.88 -17.97 3.36
CA PRO A 240 -10.70 -18.95 4.06
C PRO A 240 -11.39 -18.31 5.26
N ALA A 241 -12.52 -18.87 5.68
CA ALA A 241 -13.34 -18.33 6.77
C ALA A 241 -12.64 -18.27 8.14
N THR A 242 -11.51 -18.96 8.28
CA THR A 242 -10.71 -19.02 9.51
C THR A 242 -9.60 -17.99 9.57
N LEU A 243 -9.35 -17.26 8.46
CA LEU A 243 -8.27 -16.26 8.42
C LEU A 243 -8.63 -15.07 9.31
N GLU A 244 -7.76 -14.77 10.27
CA GLU A 244 -7.93 -13.70 11.25
C GLU A 244 -6.93 -12.55 11.02
N GLU A 245 -5.72 -12.84 10.53
CA GLU A 245 -4.64 -11.86 10.44
C GLU A 245 -3.96 -11.85 9.06
N ILE A 246 -3.78 -10.66 8.49
CA ILE A 246 -2.93 -10.38 7.33
C ILE A 246 -1.87 -9.37 7.77
N ASP A 247 -0.61 -9.84 7.89
CA ASP A 247 0.50 -9.04 8.40
C ASP A 247 1.03 -8.02 7.38
N GLU A 248 1.95 -7.18 7.85
CA GLU A 248 2.62 -6.11 7.10
C GLU A 248 3.16 -6.60 5.75
N SER A 249 2.79 -5.88 4.69
CA SER A 249 3.29 -6.13 3.33
C SER A 249 3.00 -7.54 2.78
N ALA A 250 2.04 -8.28 3.33
CA ALA A 250 1.79 -9.69 2.98
C ALA A 250 1.62 -9.91 1.47
N PHE A 251 0.97 -8.99 0.76
CA PHE A 251 0.75 -8.99 -0.70
C PHE A 251 1.34 -7.73 -1.37
N PHE A 252 2.34 -7.09 -0.74
CA PHE A 252 3.00 -5.90 -1.28
C PHE A 252 3.54 -6.15 -2.69
N MET A 253 3.28 -5.23 -3.63
CA MET A 253 3.68 -5.34 -5.05
C MET A 253 3.12 -6.58 -5.79
N CYS A 254 2.00 -7.14 -5.37
CA CYS A 254 1.27 -8.12 -6.17
C CYS A 254 0.55 -7.42 -7.33
N SER A 255 1.33 -6.88 -8.28
CA SER A 255 0.85 -6.00 -9.36
C SER A 255 -0.13 -6.64 -10.34
N SER A 256 -0.30 -7.96 -10.29
CA SER A 256 -1.28 -8.71 -11.09
C SER A 256 -2.60 -8.99 -10.34
N LEU A 257 -2.67 -8.70 -9.03
CA LEU A 257 -3.81 -9.02 -8.19
C LEU A 257 -5.01 -8.12 -8.54
N ALA A 258 -6.02 -8.73 -9.17
CA ALA A 258 -7.19 -8.01 -9.69
C ALA A 258 -8.43 -8.15 -8.79
N SER A 259 -8.50 -9.19 -7.97
CA SER A 259 -9.61 -9.42 -7.05
C SER A 259 -9.15 -10.03 -5.73
N VAL A 260 -9.74 -9.54 -4.64
CA VAL A 260 -9.52 -10.02 -3.27
C VAL A 260 -10.89 -10.22 -2.63
N SER A 261 -11.13 -11.44 -2.11
CA SER A 261 -12.30 -11.78 -1.31
C SER A 261 -11.86 -12.01 0.13
N LEU A 262 -12.12 -11.05 0.99
CA LEU A 262 -11.89 -11.15 2.42
C LEU A 262 -13.07 -11.85 3.10
N ASN A 263 -12.83 -12.47 4.25
CA ASN A 263 -13.86 -13.20 5.00
C ASN A 263 -14.36 -12.41 6.23
N ASP A 264 -15.57 -12.74 6.70
CA ASP A 264 -16.20 -12.09 7.86
C ASP A 264 -15.55 -12.42 9.23
N GLY A 265 -14.49 -13.22 9.25
CA GLY A 265 -13.71 -13.55 10.45
C GLY A 265 -12.42 -12.75 10.60
N LEU A 266 -12.01 -12.04 9.53
CA LEU A 266 -10.76 -11.27 9.51
C LEU A 266 -10.79 -10.15 10.55
N GLN A 267 -9.74 -10.04 11.37
CA GLN A 267 -9.63 -9.10 12.49
C GLN A 267 -8.67 -7.95 12.19
N SER A 268 -7.54 -8.26 11.53
CA SER A 268 -6.49 -7.28 11.26
C SER A 268 -5.95 -7.34 9.84
N ILE A 269 -5.64 -6.15 9.30
CA ILE A 269 -4.87 -5.94 8.07
C ILE A 269 -3.81 -4.89 8.39
N GLU A 270 -2.55 -5.33 8.39
CA GLU A 270 -1.43 -4.44 8.75
C GLU A 270 -0.93 -3.60 7.58
N GLY A 271 -0.01 -2.67 7.89
CA GLY A 271 0.48 -1.67 6.95
C GLY A 271 1.03 -2.23 5.64
N SER A 272 0.69 -1.56 4.54
CA SER A 272 1.13 -1.91 3.18
C SER A 272 0.73 -3.31 2.70
N ALA A 273 -0.18 -4.02 3.39
CA ALA A 273 -0.52 -5.41 3.07
C ALA A 273 -0.90 -5.62 1.59
N PHE A 274 -1.58 -4.69 0.97
CA PHE A 274 -1.98 -4.71 -0.45
C PHE A 274 -1.41 -3.53 -1.27
N SER A 275 -0.42 -2.80 -0.75
CA SER A 275 0.15 -1.66 -1.47
C SER A 275 0.79 -2.11 -2.79
N TYR A 276 0.64 -1.27 -3.84
CA TYR A 276 1.08 -1.56 -5.22
C TYR A 276 0.38 -2.79 -5.86
N CYS A 277 -0.86 -3.09 -5.47
CA CYS A 277 -1.72 -4.02 -6.20
C CYS A 277 -2.39 -3.28 -7.36
N ASP A 278 -1.61 -3.02 -8.43
CA ASP A 278 -1.97 -2.11 -9.53
C ASP A 278 -3.20 -2.51 -10.35
N LYS A 279 -3.69 -3.74 -10.22
CA LYS A 279 -4.88 -4.24 -10.92
C LYS A 279 -6.10 -4.41 -10.03
N LEU A 280 -5.98 -4.17 -8.72
CA LEU A 280 -7.10 -4.27 -7.80
C LEU A 280 -8.10 -3.15 -8.08
N GLU A 281 -9.30 -3.51 -8.59
CA GLU A 281 -10.32 -2.52 -8.99
C GLU A 281 -11.29 -2.14 -7.86
N THR A 282 -11.59 -3.07 -6.96
CA THR A 282 -12.51 -2.87 -5.85
C THR A 282 -12.07 -3.64 -4.63
N ILE A 283 -12.36 -3.14 -3.45
CA ILE A 283 -12.16 -3.85 -2.18
C ILE A 283 -13.35 -3.63 -1.24
N GLU A 284 -13.77 -4.69 -0.58
CA GLU A 284 -14.72 -4.65 0.52
C GLU A 284 -14.03 -5.21 1.78
N ILE A 285 -13.84 -4.37 2.78
CA ILE A 285 -13.23 -4.76 4.06
C ILE A 285 -14.35 -5.12 5.02
N PRO A 286 -14.38 -6.36 5.54
CA PRO A 286 -15.47 -6.83 6.37
C PRO A 286 -15.55 -6.09 7.71
N ASN A 287 -16.76 -6.01 8.27
CA ASN A 287 -17.04 -5.34 9.54
C ASN A 287 -16.35 -5.97 10.77
N SER A 288 -15.80 -7.16 10.62
CA SER A 288 -15.01 -7.85 11.65
C SER A 288 -13.61 -7.24 11.84
N VAL A 289 -13.09 -6.53 10.84
CA VAL A 289 -11.76 -5.89 10.92
C VAL A 289 -11.83 -4.70 11.88
N THR A 290 -11.08 -4.81 12.96
CA THR A 290 -10.96 -3.80 14.01
C THR A 290 -9.58 -3.14 14.05
N GLU A 291 -8.56 -3.81 13.50
CA GLU A 291 -7.20 -3.31 13.38
C GLU A 291 -6.88 -3.15 11.89
N LEU A 292 -6.82 -1.90 11.46
CA LEU A 292 -6.62 -1.54 10.06
C LEU A 292 -5.55 -0.46 9.99
N GLU A 293 -4.50 -0.72 9.20
CA GLU A 293 -3.43 0.24 8.93
C GLU A 293 -3.46 0.68 7.46
N GLY A 294 -2.59 1.60 7.04
CA GLY A 294 -2.50 2.08 5.67
C GLY A 294 -2.06 0.98 4.69
N CYS A 295 -3.01 0.28 4.08
CA CYS A 295 -2.73 -0.97 3.40
C CYS A 295 -2.99 -0.99 1.89
N PHE A 296 -3.55 0.08 1.27
CA PHE A 296 -3.87 0.13 -0.17
C PHE A 296 -3.14 1.24 -0.93
N SER A 297 -2.05 1.77 -0.39
CA SER A 297 -1.27 2.79 -1.10
C SER A 297 -0.82 2.30 -2.48
N ASN A 298 -0.89 3.18 -3.49
CA ASN A 298 -0.50 2.89 -4.87
C ASN A 298 -1.32 1.77 -5.58
N CYS A 299 -2.57 1.50 -5.14
CA CYS A 299 -3.49 0.65 -5.89
C CYS A 299 -4.10 1.45 -7.05
N THR A 300 -3.34 1.63 -8.13
CA THR A 300 -3.66 2.60 -9.19
C THR A 300 -4.93 2.29 -9.98
N ALA A 301 -5.41 1.05 -10.01
CA ALA A 301 -6.67 0.66 -10.65
C ALA A 301 -7.89 0.74 -9.72
N LEU A 302 -7.69 0.99 -8.41
CA LEU A 302 -8.78 0.96 -7.42
C LEU A 302 -9.79 2.07 -7.70
N LYS A 303 -11.06 1.71 -7.90
CA LYS A 303 -12.19 2.61 -8.22
C LYS A 303 -13.08 2.88 -7.02
N SER A 304 -13.24 1.89 -6.16
CA SER A 304 -14.06 2.01 -4.95
C SER A 304 -13.57 1.10 -3.84
N ALA A 305 -13.75 1.57 -2.60
CA ALA A 305 -13.49 0.80 -1.39
C ALA A 305 -14.67 0.91 -0.43
N VAL A 306 -15.03 -0.21 0.21
CA VAL A 306 -16.02 -0.24 1.30
C VAL A 306 -15.26 -0.52 2.59
N LEU A 307 -15.38 0.41 3.55
CA LEU A 307 -14.71 0.35 4.84
C LEU A 307 -15.64 -0.23 5.93
N PRO A 308 -15.08 -0.84 6.99
CA PRO A 308 -15.86 -1.36 8.11
C PRO A 308 -16.69 -0.26 8.81
N GLU A 309 -17.96 -0.52 9.09
CA GLU A 309 -18.84 0.46 9.77
C GLU A 309 -18.36 0.87 11.17
N GLY A 310 -17.59 -0.02 11.83
CA GLY A 310 -17.03 0.21 13.17
C GLY A 310 -15.77 1.05 13.21
N LEU A 311 -15.25 1.49 12.06
CA LEU A 311 -14.00 2.22 11.98
C LEU A 311 -14.13 3.62 12.64
N THR A 312 -13.16 3.98 13.48
CA THR A 312 -13.13 5.27 14.18
C THR A 312 -12.08 6.24 13.65
N ALA A 313 -11.15 5.75 12.83
CA ALA A 313 -10.13 6.53 12.17
C ALA A 313 -9.81 5.97 10.78
N ILE A 314 -9.59 6.82 9.79
CA ILE A 314 -8.95 6.43 8.53
C ILE A 314 -7.45 6.49 8.76
N PRO A 315 -6.69 5.40 8.55
CA PRO A 315 -5.24 5.38 8.78
C PRO A 315 -4.46 6.29 7.84
N ASP A 316 -3.22 6.61 8.23
CA ASP A 316 -2.25 7.29 7.37
C ASP A 316 -1.98 6.47 6.11
N TYR A 317 -1.83 7.15 4.96
CA TYR A 317 -1.52 6.55 3.66
C TYR A 317 -2.52 5.46 3.18
N MET A 318 -3.72 5.36 3.75
CA MET A 318 -4.68 4.28 3.47
C MET A 318 -4.92 4.06 1.98
N PHE A 319 -5.14 5.14 1.23
CA PHE A 319 -5.38 5.15 -0.22
C PHE A 319 -4.46 6.14 -0.95
N ASP A 320 -3.24 6.42 -0.41
CA ASP A 320 -2.30 7.29 -1.12
C ASP A 320 -2.05 6.78 -2.54
N ARG A 321 -2.15 7.68 -3.53
CA ARG A 321 -1.95 7.37 -4.97
C ARG A 321 -2.87 6.31 -5.58
N CYS A 322 -4.06 6.12 -5.05
CA CYS A 322 -5.11 5.35 -5.74
C CYS A 322 -5.75 6.22 -6.83
N SER A 323 -5.00 6.54 -7.89
CA SER A 323 -5.31 7.61 -8.85
C SER A 323 -6.63 7.44 -9.61
N ASN A 324 -7.23 6.25 -9.62
CA ASN A 324 -8.54 5.96 -10.19
C ASN A 324 -9.66 5.82 -9.14
N LEU A 325 -9.38 6.08 -7.85
CA LEU A 325 -10.42 6.00 -6.81
C LEU A 325 -11.47 7.10 -7.06
N GLU A 326 -12.70 6.68 -7.32
CA GLU A 326 -13.85 7.56 -7.62
C GLU A 326 -14.72 7.80 -6.40
N SER A 327 -14.82 6.80 -5.52
CA SER A 327 -15.65 6.87 -4.33
C SER A 327 -15.13 5.99 -3.19
N VAL A 328 -15.36 6.46 -1.97
CA VAL A 328 -15.14 5.71 -0.73
C VAL A 328 -16.25 6.06 0.26
N ASN A 329 -16.79 5.06 0.97
CA ASN A 329 -17.65 5.35 2.10
C ASN A 329 -16.80 5.63 3.34
N ILE A 330 -16.89 6.83 3.93
CA ILE A 330 -16.32 7.08 5.25
C ILE A 330 -17.39 6.77 6.29
N PRO A 331 -17.15 5.78 7.19
CA PRO A 331 -18.15 5.41 8.19
C PRO A 331 -18.52 6.55 9.15
N GLU A 332 -19.76 6.56 9.62
CA GLU A 332 -20.28 7.61 10.52
C GLU A 332 -19.51 7.71 11.87
N GLY A 333 -18.82 6.65 12.27
CA GLY A 333 -18.02 6.60 13.49
C GLY A 333 -16.65 7.26 13.39
N VAL A 334 -16.21 7.62 12.19
CA VAL A 334 -14.85 8.15 11.95
C VAL A 334 -14.72 9.56 12.54
N LYS A 335 -13.71 9.73 13.39
CA LYS A 335 -13.36 11.00 14.04
C LYS A 335 -12.09 11.62 13.46
N THR A 336 -11.22 10.82 12.87
CA THR A 336 -9.94 11.28 12.35
C THR A 336 -9.67 10.71 10.97
N ILE A 337 -9.13 11.53 10.08
CA ILE A 337 -8.56 11.10 8.80
C ILE A 337 -7.06 11.35 8.90
N GLY A 338 -6.26 10.30 8.68
CA GLY A 338 -4.81 10.31 8.84
C GLY A 338 -4.07 11.10 7.77
N ASP A 339 -2.75 11.23 7.98
CA ASP A 339 -1.87 11.94 7.05
C ASP A 339 -1.78 11.19 5.71
N ASN A 340 -1.86 11.95 4.62
CA ASN A 340 -1.79 11.42 3.24
C ASN A 340 -2.85 10.34 2.92
N ALA A 341 -3.92 10.20 3.70
CA ALA A 341 -4.87 9.10 3.60
C ALA A 341 -5.50 8.94 2.21
N PHE A 342 -5.75 10.05 1.51
CA PHE A 342 -6.29 10.10 0.14
C PHE A 342 -5.41 10.96 -0.79
N GLN A 343 -4.15 11.18 -0.49
CA GLN A 343 -3.28 11.99 -1.32
C GLN A 343 -3.18 11.42 -2.74
N ASN A 344 -3.17 12.30 -3.76
CA ASN A 344 -3.06 11.91 -5.18
C ASN A 344 -4.20 11.04 -5.73
N ASN A 345 -5.41 11.14 -5.17
CA ASN A 345 -6.60 10.48 -5.69
C ASN A 345 -7.27 11.38 -6.75
N MET A 346 -6.70 11.40 -7.94
CA MET A 346 -7.01 12.35 -9.01
C MET A 346 -8.45 12.28 -9.55
N ARG A 347 -9.19 11.18 -9.25
CA ARG A 347 -10.56 10.94 -9.68
C ARG A 347 -11.59 10.89 -8.56
N LEU A 348 -11.18 11.19 -7.32
CA LEU A 348 -12.09 11.21 -6.19
C LEU A 348 -13.07 12.38 -6.33
N LEU A 349 -14.36 12.07 -6.55
CA LEU A 349 -15.38 13.07 -6.88
C LEU A 349 -16.02 13.69 -5.65
N ASP A 350 -16.61 12.85 -4.81
CA ASP A 350 -17.35 13.29 -3.62
C ASP A 350 -16.94 12.47 -2.40
N VAL A 351 -16.68 13.18 -1.30
CA VAL A 351 -16.46 12.58 0.01
C VAL A 351 -17.52 13.14 0.97
N VAL A 352 -18.29 12.25 1.57
CA VAL A 352 -19.22 12.61 2.63
C VAL A 352 -18.49 12.52 3.97
N PHE A 353 -18.17 13.67 4.55
CA PHE A 353 -17.55 13.73 5.86
C PHE A 353 -18.59 13.45 6.96
N PRO A 354 -18.33 12.52 7.89
CA PRO A 354 -19.28 12.22 8.97
C PRO A 354 -19.41 13.38 9.95
N GLU A 355 -20.60 13.57 10.50
CA GLU A 355 -20.92 14.68 11.43
C GLU A 355 -20.07 14.65 12.72
N GLY A 356 -19.42 13.52 13.02
CA GLY A 356 -18.53 13.35 14.17
C GLY A 356 -17.05 13.58 13.89
N LEU A 357 -16.67 13.97 12.66
CA LEU A 357 -15.27 14.17 12.27
C LEU A 357 -14.65 15.33 13.08
N GLU A 358 -13.50 15.10 13.69
CA GLU A 358 -12.80 16.07 14.55
C GLU A 358 -11.50 16.59 13.94
N SER A 359 -10.79 15.75 13.14
CA SER A 359 -9.50 16.13 12.56
C SER A 359 -9.24 15.50 11.19
N ILE A 360 -8.51 16.25 10.37
CA ILE A 360 -8.01 15.83 9.05
C ILE A 360 -6.50 16.04 9.05
N GLY A 361 -5.73 15.03 8.65
CA GLY A 361 -4.28 15.01 8.68
C GLY A 361 -3.60 15.84 7.60
N GLU A 362 -2.27 15.85 7.64
CA GLU A 362 -1.41 16.53 6.67
C GLU A 362 -1.56 15.90 5.29
N ASN A 363 -1.73 16.75 4.24
CA ASN A 363 -1.90 16.32 2.84
C ASN A 363 -3.01 15.27 2.62
N ALA A 364 -3.97 15.13 3.54
CA ALA A 364 -4.95 14.03 3.53
C ALA A 364 -5.72 13.89 2.20
N PHE A 365 -6.05 15.01 1.53
CA PHE A 365 -6.72 15.06 0.22
C PHE A 365 -5.91 15.87 -0.81
N SER A 366 -4.60 16.06 -0.58
CA SER A 366 -3.77 16.80 -1.54
C SER A 366 -3.81 16.14 -2.91
N SER A 367 -3.98 16.96 -3.97
CA SER A 367 -4.08 16.52 -5.38
C SER A 367 -5.30 15.64 -5.69
N CYS A 368 -6.41 15.84 -4.99
CA CYS A 368 -7.73 15.30 -5.35
C CYS A 368 -8.42 16.25 -6.34
N TYR A 369 -7.89 16.34 -7.57
CA TYR A 369 -8.24 17.37 -8.57
C TYR A 369 -9.72 17.44 -8.94
N THR A 370 -10.43 16.32 -8.90
CA THR A 370 -11.85 16.25 -9.34
C THR A 370 -12.85 16.42 -8.20
N MET A 371 -12.39 16.63 -6.97
CA MET A 371 -13.26 16.79 -5.82
C MET A 371 -14.09 18.08 -5.96
N GLU A 372 -15.43 17.95 -6.04
CA GLU A 372 -16.33 19.07 -6.32
C GLU A 372 -16.82 19.78 -5.05
N ASN A 373 -16.83 19.08 -3.92
CA ASN A 373 -17.39 19.60 -2.67
C ASN A 373 -16.52 19.27 -1.46
N ILE A 374 -16.26 20.28 -0.63
CA ILE A 374 -15.65 20.13 0.69
C ILE A 374 -16.62 20.71 1.73
N ASN A 375 -17.51 19.83 2.23
CA ASN A 375 -18.50 20.19 3.24
C ASN A 375 -18.05 19.68 4.61
N LEU A 376 -17.22 20.43 5.31
CA LEU A 376 -16.72 20.07 6.63
C LEU A 376 -17.77 20.32 7.71
N PRO A 377 -18.03 19.34 8.62
CA PRO A 377 -18.95 19.53 9.73
C PRO A 377 -18.36 20.47 10.81
N GLU A 378 -19.23 21.10 11.61
CA GLU A 378 -18.84 22.00 12.70
C GLU A 378 -18.04 21.32 13.84
N THR A 379 -17.91 20.01 13.79
CA THR A 379 -17.09 19.23 14.73
C THR A 379 -15.61 19.22 14.38
N VAL A 380 -15.23 19.56 13.14
CA VAL A 380 -13.82 19.62 12.71
C VAL A 380 -13.12 20.79 13.39
N LYS A 381 -12.09 20.47 14.18
CA LYS A 381 -11.29 21.43 14.95
C LYS A 381 -9.92 21.69 14.32
N THR A 382 -9.37 20.68 13.66
CA THR A 382 -8.01 20.70 13.10
C THR A 382 -7.96 20.17 11.69
N ILE A 383 -7.19 20.86 10.87
CA ILE A 383 -6.84 20.45 9.50
C ILE A 383 -5.31 20.49 9.45
N GLY A 384 -4.68 19.52 8.79
CA GLY A 384 -3.23 19.46 8.58
C GLY A 384 -2.73 20.42 7.50
N GLU A 385 -1.43 20.65 7.46
CA GLU A 385 -0.79 21.39 6.35
C GLU A 385 -1.08 20.71 5.02
N GLY A 386 -1.40 21.48 3.97
CA GLY A 386 -1.67 20.96 2.64
C GLY A 386 -2.87 20.01 2.51
N ALA A 387 -3.73 19.92 3.53
CA ALA A 387 -4.78 18.88 3.59
C ALA A 387 -5.68 18.80 2.35
N PHE A 388 -5.97 19.92 1.68
CA PHE A 388 -6.76 20.02 0.46
C PHE A 388 -6.02 20.76 -0.66
N ASP A 389 -4.69 20.75 -0.63
CA ASP A 389 -3.85 21.36 -1.66
C ASP A 389 -4.15 20.75 -3.03
N GLY A 390 -4.47 21.61 -4.03
CA GLY A 390 -4.79 21.17 -5.38
C GLY A 390 -6.15 20.49 -5.54
N CYS A 391 -7.13 20.68 -4.62
CA CYS A 391 -8.52 20.27 -4.85
C CYS A 391 -9.19 21.24 -5.83
N GLU A 392 -8.84 21.13 -7.12
CA GLU A 392 -9.18 22.13 -8.14
C GLU A 392 -10.68 22.21 -8.45
N GLY A 393 -11.44 21.10 -8.33
CA GLY A 393 -12.85 21.01 -8.74
C GLY A 393 -13.84 21.82 -7.88
N VAL A 394 -13.41 22.34 -6.72
CA VAL A 394 -14.27 23.08 -5.80
C VAL A 394 -14.50 24.51 -6.30
N VAL A 395 -15.78 24.91 -6.48
CA VAL A 395 -16.15 26.25 -6.97
C VAL A 395 -16.55 27.20 -5.82
N VAL A 396 -17.28 26.69 -4.84
CA VAL A 396 -17.74 27.48 -3.68
C VAL A 396 -17.44 26.72 -2.41
N MET A 397 -16.86 27.38 -1.43
CA MET A 397 -16.50 26.76 -0.16
C MET A 397 -16.90 27.61 1.04
N SER A 398 -17.39 26.94 2.10
CA SER A 398 -17.62 27.54 3.40
C SER A 398 -16.93 26.69 4.47
N LEU A 399 -16.02 27.31 5.22
CA LEU A 399 -15.32 26.65 6.32
C LEU A 399 -16.04 26.86 7.64
N PRO A 400 -16.14 25.84 8.50
CA PRO A 400 -16.77 25.97 9.80
C PRO A 400 -15.93 26.82 10.76
N GLY A 401 -16.58 27.52 11.67
CA GLY A 401 -15.91 28.37 12.65
C GLY A 401 -15.20 27.65 13.78
N SER A 402 -15.38 26.34 13.87
CA SER A 402 -14.65 25.46 14.80
C SER A 402 -13.16 25.35 14.47
N ILE A 403 -12.75 25.64 13.22
CA ILE A 403 -11.36 25.67 12.78
C ILE A 403 -10.75 27.02 13.17
N THR A 404 -10.05 27.07 14.29
CA THR A 404 -9.49 28.33 14.81
C THR A 404 -8.27 28.81 14.04
N THR A 405 -7.52 27.91 13.42
CA THR A 405 -6.35 28.21 12.58
C THR A 405 -6.45 27.42 11.27
N ILE A 406 -6.41 28.13 10.15
CA ILE A 406 -6.29 27.51 8.82
C ILE A 406 -4.80 27.37 8.54
N PRO A 407 -4.25 26.14 8.45
CA PRO A 407 -2.82 25.94 8.39
C PRO A 407 -2.22 26.23 7.01
N ARG A 408 -0.91 26.19 6.96
CA ARG A 408 -0.12 26.42 5.75
C ARG A 408 -0.57 25.52 4.60
N ASN A 409 -0.72 26.12 3.41
CA ASN A 409 -1.09 25.44 2.16
C ASN A 409 -2.40 24.62 2.24
N ALA A 410 -3.20 24.72 3.31
CA ALA A 410 -4.32 23.81 3.51
C ALA A 410 -5.32 23.77 2.34
N PHE A 411 -5.47 24.84 1.59
CA PHE A 411 -6.38 25.02 0.46
C PHE A 411 -5.68 25.74 -0.71
N SER A 412 -4.38 25.52 -0.87
CA SER A 412 -3.63 26.10 -1.99
C SER A 412 -3.99 25.43 -3.32
N TYR A 413 -3.80 26.15 -4.42
CA TYR A 413 -4.06 25.67 -5.79
C TYR A 413 -5.49 25.19 -6.05
N MET A 414 -6.50 25.75 -5.36
CA MET A 414 -7.92 25.52 -5.68
C MET A 414 -8.32 26.43 -6.86
N VAL A 415 -7.87 26.10 -8.05
CA VAL A 415 -7.86 26.99 -9.22
C VAL A 415 -9.26 27.48 -9.62
N TYR A 416 -10.30 26.67 -9.44
CA TYR A 416 -11.68 27.03 -9.82
C TYR A 416 -12.51 27.56 -8.64
N LEU A 417 -11.94 27.77 -7.45
CA LEU A 417 -12.65 28.36 -6.31
C LEU A 417 -13.00 29.81 -6.61
N GLU A 418 -14.29 30.15 -6.70
CA GLU A 418 -14.80 31.49 -7.01
C GLU A 418 -15.22 32.27 -5.75
N GLU A 419 -15.83 31.58 -4.78
CA GLU A 419 -16.35 32.17 -3.55
C GLU A 419 -15.89 31.39 -2.31
N LEU A 420 -15.33 32.10 -1.33
CA LEU A 420 -14.88 31.54 -0.05
C LEU A 420 -15.52 32.29 1.13
N THR A 421 -16.14 31.52 2.02
CA THR A 421 -16.59 32.03 3.33
C THR A 421 -15.85 31.33 4.46
N ILE A 422 -15.21 32.11 5.33
CA ILE A 422 -14.53 31.59 6.53
C ILE A 422 -15.45 31.85 7.74
N GLY A 423 -15.70 30.78 8.51
CA GLY A 423 -16.64 30.77 9.62
C GLY A 423 -16.20 31.60 10.85
N GLU A 424 -17.18 32.08 11.62
CA GLU A 424 -16.94 32.80 12.87
C GLU A 424 -16.27 31.88 13.92
N GLY A 425 -15.14 32.31 14.47
CA GLY A 425 -14.30 31.53 15.37
C GLY A 425 -12.88 31.31 14.83
N THR A 426 -12.69 31.39 13.51
CA THR A 426 -11.34 31.39 12.92
C THR A 426 -10.60 32.67 13.31
N LYS A 427 -9.38 32.51 13.80
CA LYS A 427 -8.51 33.60 14.28
C LYS A 427 -7.30 33.82 13.40
N THR A 428 -6.73 32.75 12.82
CA THR A 428 -5.50 32.81 12.06
C THR A 428 -5.65 32.10 10.73
N ILE A 429 -5.14 32.71 9.68
CA ILE A 429 -4.94 32.11 8.36
C ILE A 429 -3.44 32.11 8.14
N ASP A 430 -2.82 30.92 8.10
CA ASP A 430 -1.38 30.78 8.01
C ASP A 430 -0.86 31.05 6.58
N GLN A 431 0.45 30.99 6.43
CA GLN A 431 1.13 31.29 5.17
C GLN A 431 0.64 30.39 4.03
N MET A 432 0.41 31.00 2.85
CA MET A 432 0.03 30.31 1.61
C MET A 432 -1.27 29.48 1.69
N ALA A 433 -2.11 29.67 2.71
CA ALA A 433 -3.28 28.82 2.95
C ALA A 433 -4.25 28.73 1.76
N PHE A 434 -4.38 29.81 0.96
CA PHE A 434 -5.21 29.92 -0.25
C PHE A 434 -4.41 30.54 -1.41
N ILE A 435 -3.11 30.25 -1.50
CA ILE A 435 -2.28 30.73 -2.61
C ILE A 435 -2.71 30.07 -3.93
N ASN A 436 -2.67 30.82 -5.05
CA ASN A 436 -3.02 30.34 -6.39
C ASN A 436 -4.46 29.78 -6.53
N CYS A 437 -5.45 30.35 -5.79
CA CYS A 437 -6.86 30.13 -6.08
C CYS A 437 -7.28 31.12 -7.19
N GLU A 438 -6.82 30.88 -8.42
CA GLU A 438 -6.81 31.86 -9.51
C GLU A 438 -8.21 32.42 -9.88
N SER A 439 -9.30 31.68 -9.60
CA SER A 439 -10.67 32.12 -9.85
C SER A 439 -11.34 32.83 -8.64
N LEU A 440 -10.64 32.91 -7.48
CA LEU A 440 -11.24 33.47 -6.26
C LEU A 440 -11.47 34.97 -6.40
N THR A 441 -12.75 35.34 -6.50
CA THR A 441 -13.18 36.72 -6.68
C THR A 441 -13.86 37.30 -5.45
N LYS A 442 -14.48 36.44 -4.62
CA LYS A 442 -15.21 36.86 -3.42
C LYS A 442 -14.74 36.17 -2.17
N LEU A 443 -14.40 36.94 -1.15
CA LEU A 443 -13.88 36.43 0.11
C LEU A 443 -14.67 37.05 1.28
N THR A 444 -15.21 36.19 2.17
CA THR A 444 -15.81 36.62 3.43
C THR A 444 -14.92 36.18 4.59
N LEU A 445 -14.49 37.16 5.40
CA LEU A 445 -13.64 36.99 6.58
C LEU A 445 -14.44 37.22 7.88
N PRO A 446 -14.23 36.36 8.91
CA PRO A 446 -15.01 36.44 10.15
C PRO A 446 -14.61 37.63 11.04
N SER A 447 -15.50 38.00 11.97
CA SER A 447 -15.26 39.07 12.96
C SER A 447 -14.16 38.71 13.97
N THR A 448 -13.86 37.43 14.11
CA THR A 448 -12.88 36.87 15.05
C THR A 448 -11.46 36.82 14.49
N LEU A 449 -11.24 37.16 13.21
CA LEU A 449 -9.95 37.05 12.55
C LEU A 449 -8.93 38.05 13.16
N GLU A 450 -7.78 37.53 13.55
CA GLU A 450 -6.70 38.30 14.19
C GLU A 450 -5.50 38.48 13.23
N SER A 451 -5.20 37.51 12.36
CA SER A 451 -4.03 37.58 11.47
C SER A 451 -4.17 36.77 10.19
N ILE A 452 -3.48 37.27 9.14
CA ILE A 452 -3.34 36.63 7.80
C ILE A 452 -1.85 36.56 7.48
N GLY A 453 -1.35 35.37 7.23
CA GLY A 453 0.07 35.06 7.04
C GLY A 453 0.60 35.43 5.65
N TYR A 454 1.91 35.18 5.48
CA TYR A 454 2.65 35.38 4.24
C TYR A 454 1.95 34.71 3.04
N ALA A 455 1.69 35.48 1.97
CA ALA A 455 1.11 35.04 0.71
C ALA A 455 -0.18 34.21 0.85
N ALA A 456 -0.95 34.37 1.95
CA ALA A 456 -2.10 33.53 2.25
C ALA A 456 -3.19 33.55 1.16
N PHE A 457 -3.39 34.68 0.50
CA PHE A 457 -4.29 34.89 -0.63
C PHE A 457 -3.54 35.42 -1.87
N ALA A 458 -2.26 35.13 -2.00
CA ALA A 458 -1.49 35.61 -3.15
C ALA A 458 -1.93 34.89 -4.44
N TYR A 459 -1.83 35.60 -5.57
CA TYR A 459 -2.18 35.13 -6.90
C TYR A 459 -3.67 34.72 -7.06
N ASN A 460 -4.57 35.45 -6.37
CA ASN A 460 -6.01 35.35 -6.51
C ASN A 460 -6.55 36.55 -7.32
N MET A 461 -7.76 36.42 -7.89
CA MET A 461 -8.42 37.50 -8.65
C MET A 461 -9.50 38.20 -7.83
N LEU A 462 -9.21 38.57 -6.56
CA LEU A 462 -10.16 39.18 -5.66
C LEU A 462 -10.71 40.51 -6.21
N THR A 463 -12.02 40.59 -6.29
CA THR A 463 -12.77 41.81 -6.62
C THR A 463 -13.59 42.34 -5.44
N GLU A 464 -13.89 41.46 -4.48
CA GLU A 464 -14.70 41.77 -3.31
C GLU A 464 -14.20 41.02 -2.07
N VAL A 465 -13.93 41.73 -1.00
CA VAL A 465 -13.61 41.19 0.33
C VAL A 465 -14.59 41.77 1.34
N ASP A 466 -15.35 40.94 2.04
CA ASP A 466 -16.19 41.30 3.17
C ASP A 466 -15.49 40.93 4.48
N CYS A 467 -14.81 41.87 5.11
CA CYS A 467 -14.13 41.65 6.39
C CYS A 467 -14.99 42.14 7.56
N LYS A 468 -15.48 41.18 8.36
CA LYS A 468 -16.38 41.48 9.49
C LYS A 468 -15.65 41.89 10.76
N ALA A 469 -14.32 41.87 10.78
CA ALA A 469 -13.53 42.33 11.93
C ALA A 469 -13.61 43.85 12.09
N VAL A 470 -13.89 44.30 13.30
CA VAL A 470 -13.90 45.74 13.61
C VAL A 470 -12.49 46.32 13.64
N THR A 471 -11.54 45.55 14.16
CA THR A 471 -10.10 45.87 14.13
C THR A 471 -9.47 45.18 12.95
N PRO A 472 -8.73 45.91 12.09
CA PRO A 472 -8.07 45.28 10.95
C PRO A 472 -7.16 44.12 11.40
N PRO A 473 -7.34 42.89 10.87
CA PRO A 473 -6.41 41.78 11.13
C PRO A 473 -4.98 42.12 10.70
N ALA A 474 -4.00 41.65 11.45
CA ALA A 474 -2.61 41.83 11.07
C ALA A 474 -2.32 41.06 9.75
N CYS A 475 -1.72 41.74 8.79
CA CYS A 475 -1.37 41.13 7.49
C CYS A 475 0.13 41.23 7.22
N ASP A 476 0.68 40.21 6.59
CA ASP A 476 1.97 40.31 5.89
C ASP A 476 1.77 41.14 4.60
N ASN A 477 2.79 41.88 4.17
CA ASN A 477 2.71 42.73 2.96
C ASN A 477 2.45 41.95 1.66
N THR A 478 2.64 40.61 1.66
CA THR A 478 2.37 39.75 0.54
C THR A 478 1.07 38.95 0.66
N SER A 479 0.31 39.14 1.78
CA SER A 479 -0.90 38.33 2.07
C SER A 479 -1.90 38.29 0.91
N PHE A 480 -2.02 39.38 0.14
CA PHE A 480 -2.91 39.52 -1.01
C PHE A 480 -2.15 39.87 -2.31
N ALA A 481 -0.85 39.54 -2.42
CA ALA A 481 -0.03 39.90 -3.55
C ALA A 481 -0.56 39.30 -4.87
N GLY A 482 -0.72 40.15 -5.88
CA GLY A 482 -1.08 39.75 -7.23
C GLY A 482 0.14 39.45 -8.10
N TRP A 483 -0.08 39.16 -9.40
CA TRP A 483 1.00 38.93 -10.36
C TRP A 483 1.86 40.19 -10.65
N ASP A 484 1.24 41.38 -10.57
CA ASP A 484 1.84 42.66 -10.94
C ASP A 484 1.87 43.70 -9.79
N SER A 485 1.26 43.42 -8.64
CA SER A 485 1.13 44.35 -7.52
C SER A 485 0.98 43.64 -6.17
N ASP A 486 1.29 44.34 -5.11
CA ASP A 486 1.18 43.82 -3.75
C ASP A 486 -0.27 43.61 -3.27
N VAL A 487 -1.25 44.33 -3.86
CA VAL A 487 -2.70 44.22 -3.57
C VAL A 487 -3.51 44.49 -4.84
N PRO A 488 -4.64 43.80 -5.12
CA PRO A 488 -5.55 44.14 -6.22
C PRO A 488 -6.15 45.55 -6.06
N GLN A 489 -5.68 46.52 -6.88
CA GLN A 489 -6.02 47.94 -6.73
C GLN A 489 -7.51 48.26 -6.96
N ASP A 490 -8.25 47.41 -7.66
CA ASP A 490 -9.67 47.57 -7.95
C ASP A 490 -10.57 46.75 -7.02
N CYS A 491 -10.02 46.09 -5.97
CA CYS A 491 -10.78 45.26 -5.05
C CYS A 491 -11.57 46.11 -4.03
N LEU A 492 -12.86 45.81 -3.91
CA LEU A 492 -13.74 46.41 -2.92
C LEU A 492 -13.56 45.69 -1.59
N LEU A 493 -13.28 46.45 -0.54
CA LEU A 493 -13.25 45.96 0.84
C LEU A 493 -14.44 46.52 1.63
N TYR A 494 -15.35 45.65 2.02
CA TYR A 494 -16.44 45.98 2.94
C TYR A 494 -15.98 45.74 4.38
N VAL A 495 -16.17 46.73 5.24
CA VAL A 495 -15.80 46.68 6.66
C VAL A 495 -17.00 47.10 7.53
N PRO A 496 -17.05 46.71 8.81
CA PRO A 496 -18.12 47.13 9.73
C PRO A 496 -18.28 48.65 9.81
N GLN A 497 -19.49 49.10 10.06
CA GLN A 497 -19.78 50.51 10.23
C GLN A 497 -18.92 51.12 11.36
N GLY A 498 -18.26 52.23 11.09
CA GLY A 498 -17.35 52.92 12.02
C GLY A 498 -15.92 52.40 12.03
N ALA A 499 -15.62 51.31 11.32
CA ALA A 499 -14.27 50.72 11.26
C ALA A 499 -13.39 51.33 10.16
N LYS A 500 -13.98 51.97 9.15
CA LYS A 500 -13.27 52.44 7.95
C LYS A 500 -12.00 53.23 8.26
N ALA A 501 -12.03 54.13 9.21
CA ALA A 501 -10.89 55.01 9.54
C ALA A 501 -9.68 54.22 10.10
N GLU A 502 -9.89 53.09 10.71
CA GLU A 502 -8.80 52.21 11.19
C GLU A 502 -8.22 51.38 10.04
N TYR A 503 -9.05 50.88 9.10
CA TYR A 503 -8.59 50.16 7.91
C TYR A 503 -7.81 51.06 6.96
N GLU A 504 -8.19 52.36 6.80
CA GLU A 504 -7.45 53.34 5.99
C GLU A 504 -6.04 53.64 6.52
N LYS A 505 -5.74 53.29 7.78
CA LYS A 505 -4.42 53.46 8.41
C LYS A 505 -3.62 52.15 8.45
N ALA A 506 -4.30 50.99 8.33
CA ALA A 506 -3.68 49.70 8.49
C ALA A 506 -2.89 49.33 7.22
N ASP A 507 -1.67 48.84 7.40
CA ASP A 507 -0.83 48.38 6.31
C ASP A 507 -1.54 47.22 5.57
N VAL A 508 -1.31 47.13 4.24
CA VAL A 508 -2.01 46.24 3.31
C VAL A 508 -3.48 46.67 3.09
N TRP A 509 -4.28 46.78 4.13
CA TRP A 509 -5.71 47.12 4.03
C TRP A 509 -6.00 48.46 3.39
N LYS A 510 -5.15 49.45 3.61
CA LYS A 510 -5.26 50.82 3.05
C LYS A 510 -5.18 50.86 1.50
N GLU A 511 -4.69 49.80 0.88
CA GLU A 511 -4.54 49.68 -0.58
C GLU A 511 -5.87 49.26 -1.26
N PHE A 512 -6.86 48.81 -0.49
CA PHE A 512 -8.18 48.43 -1.01
C PHE A 512 -9.10 49.64 -1.17
N ILE A 513 -10.16 49.50 -1.99
CA ILE A 513 -11.25 50.49 -2.06
C ILE A 513 -12.23 50.23 -0.91
N ILE A 514 -12.04 50.92 0.22
CA ILE A 514 -12.74 50.65 1.48
C ILE A 514 -14.13 51.28 1.50
N LYS A 515 -15.15 50.46 1.76
CA LYS A 515 -16.55 50.84 1.98
C LYS A 515 -17.04 50.29 3.31
N GLU A 516 -17.86 51.05 4.01
CA GLU A 516 -18.60 50.53 5.15
C GLU A 516 -19.77 49.68 4.67
N SER A 517 -19.95 48.52 5.29
CA SER A 517 -21.13 47.69 5.04
C SER A 517 -22.36 48.49 5.40
N GLU A 518 -23.31 48.64 4.50
CA GLU A 518 -24.60 49.14 4.86
C GLU A 518 -25.13 48.23 5.96
N THR A 519 -25.54 48.81 7.12
CA THR A 519 -26.37 48.08 8.07
C THR A 519 -27.60 47.67 7.29
N SER A 520 -27.60 46.45 6.75
CA SER A 520 -28.85 45.84 6.37
C SER A 520 -29.65 45.76 7.68
N GLY A 521 -30.46 46.75 7.93
CA GLY A 521 -31.56 46.68 8.88
C GLY A 521 -32.61 45.70 8.36
N ILE A 522 -32.18 44.55 7.97
CA ILE A 522 -32.95 43.33 7.99
C ILE A 522 -32.72 42.78 9.41
N GLU A 523 -33.29 43.46 10.44
CA GLU A 523 -34.07 42.68 11.38
C GLU A 523 -34.78 41.64 10.53
N SER A 524 -34.51 40.36 10.80
CA SER A 524 -35.42 39.32 10.33
C SER A 524 -36.78 39.67 10.95
N GLU A 525 -37.50 40.58 10.34
CA GLU A 525 -38.93 40.50 10.35
C GLU A 525 -39.19 39.15 9.67
N THR A 526 -39.19 38.13 10.51
CA THR A 526 -40.08 37.02 10.25
C THR A 526 -41.40 37.67 10.04
N ALA A 527 -41.75 37.95 8.78
CA ALA A 527 -43.08 38.33 8.42
C ALA A 527 -43.95 37.20 8.95
N ALA A 528 -44.50 37.44 10.12
CA ALA A 528 -45.42 36.53 10.76
C ALA A 528 -46.57 36.40 9.76
N GLY A 529 -46.55 35.36 8.92
CA GLY A 529 -47.55 35.13 7.91
C GLY A 529 -47.08 34.71 6.52
N ALA A 530 -45.78 34.70 6.20
CA ALA A 530 -45.32 34.19 4.88
C ALA A 530 -45.60 32.68 4.77
N THR A 531 -46.43 32.26 3.82
CA THR A 531 -46.82 30.88 3.61
C THR A 531 -46.09 30.29 2.38
N GLU A 532 -45.89 28.99 2.40
CA GLU A 532 -45.32 28.27 1.24
C GLU A 532 -46.25 28.38 0.03
N THR A 533 -45.76 28.90 -1.10
CA THR A 533 -46.51 29.00 -2.35
C THR A 533 -46.16 27.95 -3.38
N ALA A 534 -44.93 27.42 -3.32
CA ALA A 534 -44.49 26.33 -4.19
C ALA A 534 -43.26 25.66 -3.57
N ARG A 535 -43.07 24.40 -3.93
CA ARG A 535 -41.91 23.56 -3.56
C ARG A 535 -41.32 22.93 -4.79
N TYR A 536 -39.99 22.84 -4.84
CA TYR A 536 -39.23 22.29 -5.97
C TYR A 536 -38.18 21.30 -5.45
N GLY A 537 -37.88 20.28 -6.22
CA GLY A 537 -36.68 19.46 -6.04
C GLY A 537 -35.43 20.20 -6.52
N ILE A 538 -34.26 19.67 -6.23
CA ILE A 538 -32.97 20.19 -6.74
C ILE A 538 -32.90 20.19 -8.26
N ASP A 539 -33.67 19.31 -8.93
CA ASP A 539 -33.82 19.22 -10.38
C ASP A 539 -34.76 20.28 -10.97
N GLY A 540 -35.24 21.24 -10.15
CA GLY A 540 -36.16 22.30 -10.55
C GLY A 540 -37.61 21.86 -10.78
N ARG A 541 -37.97 20.58 -10.58
CA ARG A 541 -39.34 20.09 -10.73
C ARG A 541 -40.19 20.50 -9.55
N LYS A 542 -41.39 20.99 -9.81
CA LYS A 542 -42.36 21.34 -8.78
C LYS A 542 -42.86 20.09 -8.07
N LEU A 543 -42.76 20.09 -6.75
CA LEU A 543 -43.18 19.00 -5.88
C LEU A 543 -44.56 19.28 -5.27
N ALA A 544 -45.46 18.30 -5.32
CA ALA A 544 -46.80 18.41 -4.71
C ALA A 544 -46.77 18.13 -3.19
N LYS A 545 -45.70 17.51 -2.68
CA LYS A 545 -45.47 17.16 -1.25
C LYS A 545 -43.97 17.23 -0.97
N PRO A 546 -43.56 17.35 0.32
CA PRO A 546 -42.18 17.22 0.70
C PRO A 546 -41.56 15.90 0.21
N ALA A 547 -40.47 15.96 -0.53
CA ALA A 547 -39.70 14.80 -0.95
C ALA A 547 -38.46 14.64 -0.05
N ARG A 548 -37.96 13.41 0.13
CA ARG A 548 -36.74 13.14 0.88
C ARG A 548 -35.56 13.85 0.21
N GLY A 549 -34.70 14.46 1.00
CA GLY A 549 -33.55 15.25 0.53
C GLY A 549 -33.87 16.76 0.47
N ILE A 550 -33.12 17.49 -0.35
CA ILE A 550 -33.20 18.96 -0.45
C ILE A 550 -34.45 19.37 -1.22
N ASN A 551 -35.24 20.25 -0.63
CA ASN A 551 -36.39 20.91 -1.27
C ASN A 551 -36.19 22.42 -1.23
N ILE A 552 -36.47 23.10 -2.33
CA ILE A 552 -36.48 24.56 -2.42
C ILE A 552 -37.93 25.03 -2.28
N ILE A 553 -38.22 25.78 -1.24
CA ILE A 553 -39.56 26.30 -0.96
C ILE A 553 -39.62 27.77 -1.37
N ARG A 554 -40.56 28.12 -2.24
CA ARG A 554 -40.88 29.51 -2.55
C ARG A 554 -41.97 30.02 -1.62
N MET A 555 -41.72 31.14 -0.97
CA MET A 555 -42.62 31.75 -0.02
C MET A 555 -43.51 32.83 -0.65
N SER A 556 -44.60 33.21 0.01
CA SER A 556 -45.56 34.22 -0.48
C SER A 556 -44.98 35.66 -0.49
N ASP A 557 -43.89 35.89 0.22
CA ASP A 557 -43.13 37.13 0.22
C ASP A 557 -42.11 37.25 -0.92
N GLY A 558 -42.03 36.22 -1.80
CA GLY A 558 -41.10 36.16 -2.92
C GLY A 558 -39.75 35.52 -2.58
N THR A 559 -39.48 35.25 -1.30
CA THR A 559 -38.25 34.60 -0.87
C THR A 559 -38.23 33.09 -1.19
N ALA A 560 -37.04 32.48 -1.27
CA ALA A 560 -36.86 31.05 -1.38
C ALA A 560 -36.10 30.52 -0.15
N ARG A 561 -36.51 29.33 0.36
CA ARG A 561 -35.84 28.66 1.48
C ARG A 561 -35.45 27.24 1.08
N LYS A 562 -34.26 26.82 1.47
CA LYS A 562 -33.79 25.43 1.35
C LYS A 562 -34.27 24.66 2.60
N VAL A 563 -34.97 23.54 2.40
CA VAL A 563 -35.42 22.68 3.50
C VAL A 563 -34.93 21.27 3.19
N ILE A 564 -34.29 20.65 4.18
CA ILE A 564 -33.85 19.27 4.08
C ILE A 564 -34.87 18.38 4.78
N ASN A 565 -35.52 17.49 4.02
CA ASN A 565 -36.44 16.50 4.57
C ASN A 565 -35.70 15.16 4.70
N ARG A 566 -35.50 14.70 5.91
CA ARG A 566 -34.88 13.41 6.26
C ARG A 566 -35.79 12.22 5.96
#